data_46fffb4eb045041a72c762003533c596
#
_entry.id   46fffb4eb045041a72c762003533c596
#
_cell.length_a   1.000
_cell.length_b   1.000
_cell.length_c   1.000
_cell.angle_alpha   90.00
_cell.angle_beta   90.00
_cell.angle_gamma   90.00
#
_symmetry.space_group_name_H-M   'P 1'
#
loop_
_entity.id
_entity.type
_entity.pdbx_description
1 polymer ?
#
loop_
_entity_poly.entity_id
_entity_poly.type
_entity_poly.pdbx_seq_one_letter_code
_entity_poly.pdbx_strand_id
1 'polypeptide(L)'
;MLELAETKEFLRVDGDAEDMLISSLIVTAKELVENVLRKKLDEFEQVPETVHQAMLILVGTLYEERQITKNKAGLDIKETLDLVRRMLFAYRQERF
;
A
#
# COMPACT_ATOMS: atom_id res chain seq x y z
N MET A 1 -5.97 -6.06 7.14
CA MET A 1 -4.66 -5.42 6.96
C MET A 1 -3.68 -6.42 6.37
N LEU A 2 -2.66 -5.93 5.67
CA LEU A 2 -1.65 -6.80 5.08
C LEU A 2 -0.84 -7.51 6.16
N GLU A 3 -0.51 -8.76 5.89
CA GLU A 3 0.38 -9.50 6.77
C GLU A 3 1.81 -9.44 6.25
N LEU A 4 2.76 -9.48 7.16
CA LEU A 4 4.17 -9.38 6.78
C LEU A 4 4.57 -10.48 5.82
N ALA A 5 4.17 -11.72 6.09
CA ALA A 5 4.58 -12.86 5.27
C ALA A 5 4.11 -12.72 3.82
N GLU A 6 2.85 -12.33 3.62
CA GLU A 6 2.35 -12.20 2.25
C GLU A 6 2.98 -11.00 1.55
N THR A 7 3.27 -9.94 2.30
CA THR A 7 3.92 -8.76 1.72
C THR A 7 5.33 -9.10 1.26
N LYS A 8 6.07 -9.85 2.08
CA LYS A 8 7.41 -10.28 1.70
C LYS A 8 7.37 -11.15 0.45
N GLU A 9 6.37 -12.02 0.36
CA GLU A 9 6.23 -12.86 -0.83
C GLU A 9 5.96 -12.00 -2.07
N PHE A 10 5.10 -11.02 -1.93
CA PHE A 10 4.80 -10.10 -3.02
C PHE A 10 6.05 -9.35 -3.47
N LEU A 11 6.87 -8.91 -2.53
CA LEU A 11 8.10 -8.17 -2.81
C LEU A 11 9.25 -9.09 -3.20
N ARG A 12 9.09 -10.40 -3.06
CA ARG A 12 10.14 -11.39 -3.30
C ARG A 12 11.33 -11.17 -2.40
N VAL A 13 11.06 -10.92 -1.13
CA VAL A 13 12.09 -10.73 -0.11
C VAL A 13 12.21 -11.99 0.72
N ASP A 14 13.42 -12.53 0.80
CA ASP A 14 13.71 -13.68 1.65
C ASP A 14 14.45 -13.21 2.90
N GLY A 15 14.28 -13.96 3.99
CA GLY A 15 14.96 -13.64 5.22
C GLY A 15 14.26 -12.55 5.99
N ASP A 16 14.87 -12.11 7.09
CA ASP A 16 14.22 -11.20 8.01
C ASP A 16 14.96 -9.86 8.19
N ALA A 17 15.97 -9.60 7.36
CA ALA A 17 16.77 -8.40 7.50
C ALA A 17 15.97 -7.12 7.33
N GLU A 18 14.90 -7.16 6.55
CA GLU A 18 14.10 -5.96 6.26
C GLU A 18 12.71 -6.02 6.87
N ASP A 19 12.48 -6.92 7.81
CA ASP A 19 11.14 -7.08 8.37
C ASP A 19 10.61 -5.80 9.02
N MET A 20 11.47 -5.09 9.75
CA MET A 20 11.02 -3.85 10.39
C MET A 20 10.69 -2.78 9.35
N LEU A 21 11.50 -2.69 8.31
CA LEU A 21 11.24 -1.74 7.23
C LEU A 21 9.91 -2.06 6.55
N ILE A 22 9.72 -3.32 6.20
CA ILE A 22 8.52 -3.71 5.48
C ILE A 22 7.28 -3.51 6.34
N SER A 23 7.37 -3.83 7.63
CA SER A 23 6.26 -3.60 8.55
C SER A 23 5.89 -2.12 8.61
N SER A 24 6.90 -1.24 8.61
CA SER A 24 6.65 0.20 8.59
C SER A 24 5.95 0.63 7.30
N LEU A 25 6.36 0.05 6.17
CA LEU A 25 5.72 0.38 4.90
C LEU A 25 4.27 -0.10 4.85
N ILE A 26 3.98 -1.22 5.48
CA ILE A 26 2.59 -1.71 5.57
C ILE A 26 1.74 -0.71 6.34
N VAL A 27 2.23 -0.19 7.45
CA VAL A 27 1.50 0.80 8.23
C VAL A 27 1.27 2.07 7.41
N THR A 28 2.30 2.51 6.70
CA THR A 28 2.18 3.69 5.85
C THR A 28 1.15 3.50 4.75
N ALA A 29 1.17 2.34 4.10
CA ALA A 29 0.20 2.04 3.04
C ALA A 29 -1.22 2.02 3.60
N LYS A 30 -1.39 1.47 4.80
CA LYS A 30 -2.69 1.47 5.44
C LYS A 30 -3.20 2.88 5.65
N GLU A 31 -2.34 3.77 6.15
CA GLU A 31 -2.74 5.15 6.40
C GLU A 31 -3.12 5.84 5.09
N LEU A 32 -2.33 5.63 4.04
CA LEU A 32 -2.63 6.26 2.76
C LEU A 32 -3.95 5.77 2.19
N VAL A 33 -4.21 4.48 2.28
CA VAL A 33 -5.45 3.91 1.79
C VAL A 33 -6.64 4.44 2.59
N GLU A 34 -6.51 4.49 3.91
CA GLU A 34 -7.59 5.00 4.74
C GLU A 34 -7.89 6.46 4.44
N ASN A 35 -6.85 7.25 4.14
CA ASN A 35 -7.05 8.64 3.75
C ASN A 35 -7.83 8.75 2.45
N VAL A 36 -7.50 7.91 1.47
CA VAL A 36 -8.21 7.92 0.20
C VAL A 36 -9.66 7.47 0.39
N LEU A 37 -9.87 6.44 1.19
CA LEU A 37 -11.20 5.90 1.44
C LEU A 37 -12.04 6.79 2.34
N ARG A 38 -11.41 7.63 3.13
CA ARG A 38 -12.07 8.46 4.13
C ARG A 38 -12.78 7.61 5.19
N LYS A 39 -12.24 6.43 5.47
CA LYS A 39 -12.73 5.57 6.54
C LYS A 39 -11.63 4.59 6.92
N LYS A 40 -11.76 4.05 8.12
CA LYS A 40 -10.81 3.06 8.62
C LYS A 40 -11.08 1.69 8.00
N LEU A 41 -10.04 0.87 7.88
CA LEU A 41 -10.22 -0.47 7.34
C LEU A 41 -11.11 -1.33 8.21
N ASP A 42 -11.06 -1.13 9.52
CA ASP A 42 -11.88 -1.92 10.43
C ASP A 42 -13.36 -1.53 10.40
N GLU A 43 -13.71 -0.48 9.68
CA GLU A 43 -15.11 -0.14 9.46
C GLU A 43 -15.75 -0.98 8.36
N PHE A 44 -14.96 -1.71 7.58
CA PHE A 44 -15.49 -2.67 6.63
C PHE A 44 -15.86 -3.95 7.36
N GLU A 45 -17.00 -4.50 7.00
CA GLU A 45 -17.34 -5.83 7.48
C GLU A 45 -16.32 -6.84 6.96
N GLN A 46 -15.96 -6.70 5.70
CA GLN A 46 -14.90 -7.48 5.10
C GLN A 46 -14.17 -6.58 4.10
N VAL A 47 -12.86 -6.45 4.26
CA VAL A 47 -12.08 -5.58 3.38
C VAL A 47 -12.12 -6.12 1.96
N PRO A 48 -12.56 -5.31 0.98
CA PRO A 48 -12.60 -5.77 -0.40
C PRO A 48 -11.22 -6.15 -0.93
N GLU A 49 -11.18 -7.11 -1.82
CA GLU A 49 -9.91 -7.54 -2.41
C GLU A 49 -9.21 -6.40 -3.15
N THR A 50 -9.99 -5.51 -3.76
CA THR A 50 -9.41 -4.36 -4.46
C THR A 50 -8.62 -3.47 -3.50
N VAL A 51 -9.14 -3.27 -2.28
CA VAL A 51 -8.43 -2.50 -1.26
C VAL A 51 -7.13 -3.22 -0.87
N HIS A 52 -7.21 -4.53 -0.69
CA HIS A 52 -6.05 -5.35 -0.36
C HIS A 52 -4.96 -5.21 -1.42
N GLN A 53 -5.33 -5.33 -2.69
CA GLN A 53 -4.38 -5.21 -3.79
C GLN A 53 -3.79 -3.80 -3.88
N ALA A 54 -4.61 -2.78 -3.62
CA ALA A 54 -4.12 -1.41 -3.62
C ALA A 54 -3.03 -1.21 -2.57
N MET A 55 -3.20 -1.81 -1.40
CA MET A 55 -2.19 -1.72 -0.36
C MET A 55 -0.88 -2.39 -0.78
N LEU A 56 -0.97 -3.56 -1.42
CA LEU A 56 0.24 -4.23 -1.91
C LEU A 56 0.97 -3.39 -2.94
N ILE A 57 0.23 -2.77 -3.84
CA ILE A 57 0.82 -1.90 -4.86
C ILE A 57 1.54 -0.72 -4.20
N LEU A 58 0.92 -0.12 -3.20
CA LEU A 58 1.55 0.99 -2.49
C LEU A 58 2.82 0.56 -1.78
N VAL A 59 2.78 -0.58 -1.09
CA VAL A 59 3.98 -1.07 -0.41
C VAL A 59 5.08 -1.33 -1.42
N GLY A 60 4.74 -1.94 -2.56
CA GLY A 60 5.71 -2.20 -3.61
C GLY A 60 6.38 -0.95 -4.11
N THR A 61 5.59 0.09 -4.36
CA THR A 61 6.13 1.36 -4.84
C THR A 61 7.02 2.02 -3.80
N LEU A 62 6.58 2.04 -2.55
CA LEU A 62 7.38 2.64 -1.47
C LEU A 62 8.69 1.89 -1.27
N TYR A 63 8.63 0.55 -1.36
CA TYR A 63 9.81 -0.26 -1.21
C TYR A 63 10.83 0.00 -2.32
N GLU A 64 10.36 0.03 -3.56
CA GLU A 64 11.23 0.27 -4.70
C GLU A 64 11.79 1.68 -4.69
N GLU A 65 11.01 2.65 -4.28
CA GLU A 65 11.48 4.02 -4.21
C GLU A 65 12.66 4.15 -3.26
N ARG A 66 12.62 3.42 -2.14
CA ARG A 66 13.76 3.41 -1.22
C ARG A 66 15.00 2.81 -1.86
N GLN A 67 14.80 1.76 -2.67
CA GLN A 67 15.91 1.03 -3.25
C GLN A 67 16.62 1.81 -4.36
N ILE A 68 15.89 2.66 -5.04
CA ILE A 68 16.42 3.29 -6.25
C ILE A 68 16.40 4.81 -6.21
N THR A 69 16.40 5.37 -5.01
CA THR A 69 16.35 6.83 -4.85
C THR A 69 17.44 7.55 -5.60
N LYS A 70 18.61 6.95 -5.67
CA LYS A 70 19.75 7.59 -6.31
C LYS A 70 19.65 7.62 -7.83
N ASN A 71 18.89 6.70 -8.39
CA ASN A 71 18.80 6.57 -9.84
C ASN A 71 17.65 7.35 -10.44
N LYS A 72 16.66 7.67 -9.65
CA LYS A 72 15.46 8.35 -10.13
C LYS A 72 14.76 7.59 -11.24
N ALA A 73 14.98 6.30 -11.32
CA ALA A 73 14.40 5.47 -12.37
C ALA A 73 13.22 4.67 -11.85
N GLY A 74 12.77 4.94 -10.67
CA GLY A 74 11.70 4.17 -10.07
C GLY A 74 10.33 4.65 -10.46
N LEU A 75 9.34 3.97 -9.91
CA LEU A 75 7.95 4.37 -10.09
C LEU A 75 7.71 5.70 -9.39
N ASP A 76 6.87 6.50 -10.00
CA ASP A 76 6.47 7.77 -9.40
C ASP A 76 5.36 7.49 -8.41
N ILE A 77 5.60 7.81 -7.13
CA ILE A 77 4.60 7.60 -6.09
C ILE A 77 3.30 8.34 -6.42
N LYS A 78 3.40 9.49 -7.06
CA LYS A 78 2.22 10.24 -7.45
C LYS A 78 1.36 9.45 -8.43
N GLU A 79 1.99 8.82 -9.41
CA GLU A 79 1.25 8.01 -10.37
C GLU A 79 0.60 6.81 -9.68
N THR A 80 1.31 6.20 -8.74
CA THR A 80 0.76 5.08 -7.99
C THR A 80 -0.43 5.53 -7.15
N LEU A 81 -0.33 6.68 -6.51
CA LEU A 81 -1.45 7.20 -5.73
C LEU A 81 -2.66 7.50 -6.61
N ASP A 82 -2.44 8.01 -7.82
CA ASP A 82 -3.54 8.24 -8.75
C ASP A 82 -4.22 6.93 -9.14
N LEU A 83 -3.42 5.89 -9.39
CA LEU A 83 -3.97 4.58 -9.69
C LEU A 83 -4.78 4.04 -8.50
N VAL A 84 -4.22 4.15 -7.30
CA VAL A 84 -4.91 3.68 -6.10
C VAL A 84 -6.22 4.42 -5.89
N ARG A 85 -6.23 5.74 -6.12
CA ARG A 85 -7.47 6.51 -6.00
C ARG A 85 -8.53 6.00 -6.95
N ARG A 86 -8.14 5.68 -8.19
CA ARG A 86 -9.09 5.14 -9.15
C ARG A 86 -9.60 3.77 -8.74
N MET A 87 -8.71 2.93 -8.22
CA MET A 87 -9.09 1.59 -7.75
C MET A 87 -10.08 1.67 -6.60
N LEU A 88 -9.91 2.63 -5.73
CA LEU A 88 -10.68 2.71 -4.50
C LEU A 88 -11.91 3.61 -4.59
N PHE A 89 -12.12 4.25 -5.74
CA PHE A 89 -13.19 5.23 -5.88
C PHE A 89 -14.54 4.68 -5.44
N ALA A 90 -14.85 3.45 -5.84
CA ALA A 90 -16.15 2.84 -5.54
C ALA A 90 -16.37 2.59 -4.04
N TYR A 91 -15.29 2.56 -3.27
CA TYR A 91 -15.36 2.25 -1.85
C TYR A 91 -15.19 3.48 -0.96
N ARG A 92 -14.94 4.64 -1.56
CA ARG A 92 -14.76 5.87 -0.80
C ARG A 92 -16.02 6.24 -0.06
N GLN A 93 -15.83 6.73 1.16
CA GLN A 93 -16.93 7.28 1.91
C GLN A 93 -17.10 8.74 1.51
N GLU A 94 -18.22 9.05 0.87
CA GLU A 94 -18.51 10.41 0.46
C GLU A 94 -19.04 11.20 1.66
N ARG A 95 -18.64 12.46 1.70
CA ARG A 95 -19.12 13.38 2.74
C ARG A 95 -19.54 14.66 2.06
N PHE A 96 -20.75 15.04 2.32
CA PHE A 96 -21.33 16.25 1.77
C PHE A 96 -21.77 17.17 2.87
#